data_cce93ad67b6a2e1cee640a9034a2e6a1
#
_entry.id   cce93ad67b6a2e1cee640a9034a2e6a1
#
_cell.length_a   1.000
_cell.length_b   1.000
_cell.length_c   1.000
_cell.angle_alpha   90.00
_cell.angle_beta   90.00
_cell.angle_gamma   90.00
#
_symmetry.space_group_name_H-M   'P 1'
#
loop_
_entity.id
_entity.type
_entity.pdbx_description
1 polymer ?
#
loop_
_entity_poly.entity_id
_entity_poly.type
_entity_poly.pdbx_seq_one_letter_code
_entity_poly.pdbx_strand_id
1 'polypeptide(L)'
;YTTELLSKKAEGDYVQDFVGPLGQPAPLHKCDRVIGVAGGVGAAPLYPQLRKLAKMGVPVDVIIGGKSAEFVILKELFEEFCDNVYIATDDGSLGTKGFVTTVLEDQIKAGVKYDEVIAIGPLIMMKNVVKITKEYDIPTMVSLNPIMIDGTGMCGGCRVNIGGETKFACVDGPEF
;
A
#
# COMPACT_ATOMS: atom_id res chain seq x y z
N TYR A 1 3.62 -3.00 21.58
CA TYR A 1 4.77 -2.92 22.50
C TYR A 1 6.03 -2.35 21.82
N THR A 2 6.60 -3.02 20.78
CA THR A 2 7.85 -2.55 20.12
C THR A 2 7.70 -1.17 19.49
N THR A 3 6.63 -0.94 18.73
CA THR A 3 6.33 0.38 18.12
C THR A 3 6.16 1.46 19.20
N GLU A 4 5.51 1.14 20.29
CA GLU A 4 5.35 2.03 21.44
C GLU A 4 6.68 2.35 22.12
N LEU A 5 7.59 1.39 22.24
CA LEU A 5 8.95 1.63 22.76
C LEU A 5 9.73 2.56 21.82
N LEU A 6 9.66 2.34 20.51
CA LEU A 6 10.30 3.21 19.52
C LEU A 6 9.75 4.62 19.56
N SER A 7 8.44 4.81 19.71
CA SER A 7 7.80 6.14 19.73
C SER A 7 8.22 6.98 20.96
N LYS A 8 8.76 6.37 22.00
CA LYS A 8 9.25 7.03 23.21
C LYS A 8 10.75 7.41 23.13
N LYS A 9 11.43 7.01 22.06
CA LYS A 9 12.84 7.34 21.83
C LYS A 9 12.98 8.79 21.39
N ALA A 10 14.03 9.44 21.88
CA ALA A 10 14.41 10.80 21.54
C ALA A 10 15.76 10.83 20.83
N GLU A 11 16.12 12.00 20.29
CA GLU A 11 17.43 12.22 19.70
C GLU A 11 18.55 11.93 20.73
N GLY A 12 19.51 11.10 20.34
CA GLY A 12 20.59 10.65 21.21
C GLY A 12 20.35 9.29 21.89
N ASP A 13 19.14 8.75 21.80
CA ASP A 13 18.84 7.40 22.30
C ASP A 13 19.37 6.31 21.37
N TYR A 14 19.69 5.17 21.96
CA TYR A 14 20.22 4.03 21.23
C TYR A 14 19.16 2.96 20.95
N VAL A 15 19.26 2.36 19.76
CA VAL A 15 18.67 1.07 19.39
C VAL A 15 19.83 0.08 19.31
N GLN A 16 19.74 -1.06 20.01
CA GLN A 16 20.86 -2.00 20.15
C GLN A 16 21.26 -2.56 18.77
N ASP A 17 20.29 -3.01 18.00
CA ASP A 17 20.50 -3.60 16.67
C ASP A 17 19.47 -3.07 15.70
N PHE A 18 19.90 -2.75 14.48
CA PHE A 18 19.03 -2.36 13.38
C PHE A 18 19.48 -3.08 12.11
N VAL A 19 18.74 -4.11 11.72
CA VAL A 19 19.06 -4.98 10.59
C VAL A 19 18.16 -4.65 9.40
N GLY A 20 18.75 -4.48 8.26
CA GLY A 20 18.04 -4.20 7.00
C GLY A 20 18.97 -3.72 5.88
N PRO A 21 18.44 -3.51 4.66
CA PRO A 21 17.07 -3.81 4.24
C PRO A 21 16.80 -5.32 4.19
N LEU A 22 15.60 -5.73 4.61
CA LEU A 22 15.11 -7.11 4.53
C LEU A 22 13.94 -7.19 3.52
N GLY A 23 13.65 -8.40 3.05
CA GLY A 23 12.60 -8.64 2.05
C GLY A 23 13.07 -8.47 0.61
N GLN A 24 12.15 -8.55 -0.31
CA GLN A 24 12.39 -8.33 -1.73
C GLN A 24 12.01 -6.89 -2.11
N PRO A 25 12.74 -6.26 -3.04
CA PRO A 25 12.32 -4.97 -3.57
C PRO A 25 11.01 -5.14 -4.34
N ALA A 26 10.09 -4.18 -4.21
CA ALA A 26 8.87 -4.16 -5.02
C ALA A 26 9.22 -4.18 -6.52
N PRO A 27 8.57 -5.03 -7.34
CA PRO A 27 8.90 -5.24 -8.76
C PRO A 27 8.37 -4.09 -9.65
N LEU A 28 8.75 -2.86 -9.34
CA LEU A 28 8.27 -1.66 -10.03
C LEU A 28 8.85 -1.58 -11.45
N HIS A 29 7.99 -1.36 -12.43
CA HIS A 29 8.34 -1.26 -13.84
C HIS A 29 7.67 -0.06 -14.53
N LYS A 30 8.16 0.32 -15.70
CA LYS A 30 7.52 1.37 -16.49
C LYS A 30 6.24 0.84 -17.16
N CYS A 31 5.19 1.62 -17.08
CA CYS A 31 3.90 1.40 -17.70
C CYS A 31 3.24 2.75 -18.01
N ASP A 32 2.07 2.75 -18.62
CA ASP A 32 1.42 3.99 -19.06
C ASP A 32 0.74 4.70 -17.89
N ARG A 33 0.14 3.99 -16.93
CA ARG A 33 -0.46 4.58 -15.72
C ARG A 33 -0.65 3.58 -14.59
N VAL A 34 -0.35 4.00 -13.35
CA VAL A 34 -0.56 3.22 -12.12
C VAL A 34 -1.47 3.96 -11.16
N ILE A 35 -2.30 3.22 -10.44
CA ILE A 35 -3.02 3.75 -9.29
C ILE A 35 -2.66 3.00 -8.02
N GLY A 36 -2.30 3.76 -6.97
CA GLY A 36 -2.12 3.24 -5.62
C GLY A 36 -3.41 3.31 -4.82
N VAL A 37 -3.72 2.29 -4.04
CA VAL A 37 -4.87 2.26 -3.13
C VAL A 37 -4.39 1.98 -1.72
N ALA A 38 -4.45 2.99 -0.87
CA ALA A 38 -4.00 2.94 0.51
C ALA A 38 -5.16 2.90 1.51
N GLY A 39 -5.07 2.04 2.51
CA GLY A 39 -5.98 2.01 3.65
C GLY A 39 -5.26 2.38 4.95
N GLY A 40 -5.59 3.54 5.53
CA GLY A 40 -4.98 4.02 6.77
C GLY A 40 -3.45 4.08 6.70
N VAL A 41 -2.78 3.38 7.62
CA VAL A 41 -1.30 3.31 7.68
C VAL A 41 -0.67 2.77 6.39
N GLY A 42 -1.42 2.05 5.56
CA GLY A 42 -0.94 1.55 4.26
C GLY A 42 -0.45 2.65 3.30
N ALA A 43 -0.81 3.91 3.53
CA ALA A 43 -0.26 5.05 2.79
C ALA A 43 1.26 5.20 2.98
N ALA A 44 1.79 4.85 4.16
CA ALA A 44 3.22 5.00 4.46
C ALA A 44 4.12 4.07 3.60
N PRO A 45 3.88 2.74 3.51
CA PRO A 45 4.65 1.88 2.63
C PRO A 45 4.32 2.07 1.13
N LEU A 46 3.14 2.57 0.78
CA LEU A 46 2.78 2.88 -0.61
C LEU A 46 3.54 4.11 -1.14
N TYR A 47 3.76 5.11 -0.29
CA TYR A 47 4.40 6.38 -0.68
C TYR A 47 5.74 6.22 -1.41
N PRO A 48 6.75 5.49 -0.89
CA PRO A 48 8.03 5.34 -1.59
C PRO A 48 7.92 4.61 -2.91
N GLN A 49 6.97 3.69 -3.07
CA GLN A 49 6.75 2.93 -4.29
C GLN A 49 6.21 3.85 -5.39
N LEU A 50 5.13 4.58 -5.12
CA LEU A 50 4.53 5.52 -6.08
C LEU A 50 5.48 6.66 -6.41
N ARG A 51 6.21 7.20 -5.43
CA ARG A 51 7.22 8.23 -5.65
C ARG A 51 8.34 7.73 -6.58
N LYS A 52 8.74 6.46 -6.48
CA LYS A 52 9.72 5.88 -7.39
C LYS A 52 9.16 5.75 -8.81
N LEU A 53 7.93 5.28 -8.98
CA LEU A 53 7.26 5.21 -10.28
C LEU A 53 7.15 6.58 -10.94
N ALA A 54 6.73 7.61 -10.20
CA ALA A 54 6.69 8.99 -10.70
C ALA A 54 8.07 9.49 -11.16
N LYS A 55 9.15 9.18 -10.40
CA LYS A 55 10.53 9.49 -10.81
C LYS A 55 10.99 8.73 -12.05
N MET A 56 10.38 7.59 -12.35
CA MET A 56 10.63 6.84 -13.60
C MET A 56 9.82 7.39 -14.78
N GLY A 57 9.00 8.44 -14.54
CA GLY A 57 8.15 9.07 -15.55
C GLY A 57 6.82 8.35 -15.79
N VAL A 58 6.39 7.50 -14.86
CA VAL A 58 5.08 6.85 -14.91
C VAL A 58 4.03 7.79 -14.32
N PRO A 59 2.93 8.09 -15.02
CA PRO A 59 1.76 8.76 -14.47
C PRO A 59 1.17 7.98 -13.29
N VAL A 60 0.97 8.65 -12.16
CA VAL A 60 0.58 8.00 -10.91
C VAL A 60 -0.63 8.69 -10.29
N ASP A 61 -1.67 7.92 -10.02
CA ASP A 61 -2.80 8.33 -9.20
C ASP A 61 -2.74 7.63 -7.83
N VAL A 62 -3.40 8.20 -6.83
CA VAL A 62 -3.52 7.56 -5.51
C VAL A 62 -4.91 7.74 -4.92
N ILE A 63 -5.43 6.70 -4.27
CA ILE A 63 -6.62 6.75 -3.42
C ILE A 63 -6.18 6.48 -1.99
N ILE A 64 -6.45 7.42 -1.08
CA ILE A 64 -6.12 7.31 0.34
C ILE A 64 -7.42 7.14 1.11
N GLY A 65 -7.53 6.04 1.84
CA GLY A 65 -8.70 5.73 2.67
C GLY A 65 -8.42 5.86 4.15
N GLY A 66 -9.44 6.33 4.89
CA GLY A 66 -9.41 6.41 6.35
C GLY A 66 -10.80 6.29 6.94
N LYS A 67 -10.91 6.01 8.24
CA LYS A 67 -12.20 6.04 8.95
C LYS A 67 -12.78 7.44 8.99
N SER A 68 -11.93 8.43 9.19
CA SER A 68 -12.23 9.87 9.23
C SER A 68 -11.01 10.65 8.74
N ALA A 69 -11.14 11.98 8.59
CA ALA A 69 -10.09 12.88 8.11
C ALA A 69 -8.77 12.75 8.89
N GLU A 70 -8.83 12.52 10.20
CA GLU A 70 -7.64 12.36 11.06
C GLU A 70 -6.80 11.11 10.74
N PHE A 71 -7.38 10.09 10.08
CA PHE A 71 -6.67 8.88 9.64
C PHE A 71 -6.17 8.94 8.20
N VAL A 72 -6.40 10.07 7.51
CA VAL A 72 -5.83 10.31 6.18
C VAL A 72 -4.44 10.92 6.38
N ILE A 73 -3.42 10.14 6.11
CA ILE A 73 -2.02 10.53 6.31
C ILE A 73 -1.29 10.74 4.98
N LEU A 74 -0.25 11.57 4.98
CA LEU A 74 0.65 11.81 3.85
C LEU A 74 -0.01 12.40 2.58
N LYS A 75 -1.23 12.92 2.69
CA LYS A 75 -1.96 13.50 1.55
C LYS A 75 -1.11 14.53 0.81
N GLU A 76 -0.58 15.52 1.53
CA GLU A 76 0.23 16.60 0.98
C GLU A 76 1.50 16.10 0.28
N LEU A 77 2.11 15.04 0.80
CA LEU A 77 3.30 14.44 0.20
C LEU A 77 2.98 13.67 -1.11
N PHE A 78 1.80 13.07 -1.21
CA PHE A 78 1.35 12.47 -2.48
C PHE A 78 0.99 13.55 -3.51
N GLU A 79 0.42 14.67 -3.09
CA GLU A 79 0.09 15.81 -3.96
C GLU A 79 1.33 16.43 -4.64
N GLU A 80 2.53 16.22 -4.10
CA GLU A 80 3.78 16.71 -4.71
C GLU A 80 4.14 16.02 -6.03
N PHE A 81 3.65 14.80 -6.27
CA PHE A 81 4.10 14.02 -7.44
C PHE A 81 3.01 13.17 -8.11
N CYS A 82 1.86 12.94 -7.48
CA CYS A 82 0.75 12.24 -8.11
C CYS A 82 -0.03 13.18 -9.02
N ASP A 83 -0.50 12.65 -10.16
CA ASP A 83 -1.37 13.39 -11.07
C ASP A 83 -2.73 13.67 -10.43
N ASN A 84 -3.27 12.68 -9.71
CA ASN A 84 -4.51 12.82 -8.95
C ASN A 84 -4.41 12.15 -7.58
N VAL A 85 -4.93 12.84 -6.56
CA VAL A 85 -5.06 12.32 -5.19
C VAL A 85 -6.54 12.28 -4.82
N TYR A 86 -7.07 11.09 -4.69
CA TYR A 86 -8.45 10.85 -4.27
C TYR A 86 -8.48 10.46 -2.81
N ILE A 87 -9.51 10.89 -2.09
CA ILE A 87 -9.67 10.58 -0.67
C ILE A 87 -11.06 9.96 -0.46
N ALA A 88 -11.10 8.91 0.35
CA ALA A 88 -12.33 8.29 0.82
C ALA A 88 -12.30 8.17 2.34
N THR A 89 -13.36 8.62 3.02
CA THR A 89 -13.51 8.41 4.46
C THR A 89 -14.86 7.75 4.77
N ASP A 90 -14.85 6.82 5.71
CA ASP A 90 -16.07 6.06 6.05
C ASP A 90 -17.18 6.99 6.52
N ASP A 91 -16.83 8.01 7.31
CA ASP A 91 -17.77 9.01 7.85
C ASP A 91 -18.11 10.17 6.91
N GLY A 92 -17.30 10.36 5.84
CA GLY A 92 -17.44 11.47 4.89
C GLY A 92 -16.89 12.80 5.39
N SER A 93 -16.02 12.78 6.42
CA SER A 93 -15.40 13.99 6.98
C SER A 93 -14.36 14.62 6.04
N LEU A 94 -13.84 13.85 5.08
CA LEU A 94 -12.93 14.33 4.03
C LEU A 94 -13.10 13.50 2.75
N GLY A 95 -13.14 14.16 1.60
CA GLY A 95 -13.25 13.52 0.29
C GLY A 95 -14.60 12.82 0.07
N THR A 96 -14.56 11.67 -0.60
CA THR A 96 -15.75 10.86 -0.88
C THR A 96 -16.15 10.08 0.37
N LYS A 97 -17.43 10.14 0.73
CA LYS A 97 -17.97 9.28 1.80
C LYS A 97 -18.06 7.84 1.31
N GLY A 98 -17.38 6.93 2.00
CA GLY A 98 -17.40 5.50 1.68
C GLY A 98 -16.01 4.90 1.55
N PHE A 99 -15.92 3.83 0.76
CA PHE A 99 -14.71 3.02 0.67
C PHE A 99 -13.83 3.40 -0.51
N VAL A 100 -12.51 3.18 -0.38
CA VAL A 100 -11.54 3.35 -1.47
C VAL A 100 -11.89 2.51 -2.71
N THR A 101 -12.54 1.38 -2.52
CA THR A 101 -13.00 0.49 -3.60
C THR A 101 -14.07 1.13 -4.47
N THR A 102 -14.97 1.93 -3.89
CA THR A 102 -15.97 2.68 -4.65
C THR A 102 -15.29 3.71 -5.54
N VAL A 103 -14.34 4.46 -4.98
CA VAL A 103 -13.58 5.47 -5.74
C VAL A 103 -12.77 4.82 -6.87
N LEU A 104 -12.12 3.68 -6.62
CA LEU A 104 -11.39 2.94 -7.64
C LEU A 104 -12.32 2.52 -8.80
N GLU A 105 -13.45 1.93 -8.46
CA GLU A 105 -14.42 1.47 -9.45
C GLU A 105 -15.00 2.63 -10.26
N ASP A 106 -15.26 3.78 -9.62
CA ASP A 106 -15.73 4.99 -10.29
C ASP A 106 -14.71 5.53 -11.30
N GLN A 107 -13.41 5.51 -10.98
CA GLN A 107 -12.35 5.92 -11.91
C GLN A 107 -12.27 4.98 -13.12
N ILE A 108 -12.35 3.67 -12.90
CA ILE A 108 -12.34 2.67 -13.96
C ILE A 108 -13.58 2.84 -14.86
N LYS A 109 -14.77 3.02 -14.28
CA LYS A 109 -16.02 3.25 -15.01
C LYS A 109 -16.04 4.59 -15.77
N ALA A 110 -15.33 5.59 -15.26
CA ALA A 110 -15.13 6.87 -15.95
C ALA A 110 -14.20 6.75 -17.18
N GLY A 111 -13.64 5.58 -17.43
CA GLY A 111 -12.80 5.29 -18.59
C GLY A 111 -11.31 5.53 -18.37
N VAL A 112 -10.87 5.77 -17.13
CA VAL A 112 -9.44 5.84 -16.83
C VAL A 112 -8.85 4.44 -16.94
N LYS A 113 -7.80 4.30 -17.76
CA LYS A 113 -7.10 3.03 -17.93
C LYS A 113 -5.89 3.00 -17.02
N TYR A 114 -5.80 1.94 -16.22
CA TYR A 114 -4.65 1.63 -15.38
C TYR A 114 -4.02 0.33 -15.83
N ASP A 115 -2.70 0.31 -15.95
CA ASP A 115 -1.95 -0.91 -16.27
C ASP A 115 -1.69 -1.75 -15.03
N GLU A 116 -1.67 -1.12 -13.87
CA GLU A 116 -1.45 -1.79 -12.59
C GLU A 116 -2.14 -1.04 -11.45
N VAL A 117 -2.62 -1.80 -10.47
CA VAL A 117 -3.10 -1.31 -9.18
C VAL A 117 -2.18 -1.80 -8.07
N ILE A 118 -1.69 -0.91 -7.21
CA ILE A 118 -0.91 -1.27 -6.02
C ILE A 118 -1.77 -1.02 -4.79
N ALA A 119 -2.14 -2.07 -4.06
CA ALA A 119 -3.02 -1.97 -2.91
C ALA A 119 -2.30 -2.34 -1.61
N ILE A 120 -2.29 -1.40 -0.65
CA ILE A 120 -1.68 -1.59 0.66
C ILE A 120 -2.62 -1.12 1.76
N GLY A 121 -2.98 -2.01 2.67
CA GLY A 121 -3.91 -1.69 3.76
C GLY A 121 -4.51 -2.93 4.43
N PRO A 122 -5.65 -2.79 5.09
CA PRO A 122 -6.35 -3.92 5.69
C PRO A 122 -6.64 -5.03 4.68
N LEU A 123 -6.46 -6.29 5.10
CA LEU A 123 -6.63 -7.45 4.22
C LEU A 123 -7.98 -7.46 3.49
N ILE A 124 -9.06 -7.09 4.18
CA ILE A 124 -10.39 -7.04 3.57
C ILE A 124 -10.48 -5.98 2.47
N MET A 125 -9.80 -4.84 2.63
CA MET A 125 -9.72 -3.80 1.61
C MET A 125 -8.98 -4.33 0.37
N MET A 126 -7.77 -4.87 0.56
CA MET A 126 -6.98 -5.43 -0.54
C MET A 126 -7.73 -6.54 -1.28
N LYS A 127 -8.42 -7.42 -0.55
CA LYS A 127 -9.27 -8.48 -1.14
C LYS A 127 -10.39 -7.90 -2.03
N ASN A 128 -11.03 -6.82 -1.60
CA ASN A 128 -12.08 -6.17 -2.38
C ASN A 128 -11.49 -5.42 -3.60
N VAL A 129 -10.32 -4.77 -3.44
CA VAL A 129 -9.60 -4.17 -4.58
C VAL A 129 -9.30 -5.23 -5.63
N VAL A 130 -8.68 -6.36 -5.24
CA VAL A 130 -8.36 -7.47 -6.16
C VAL A 130 -9.62 -8.03 -6.84
N LYS A 131 -10.75 -8.11 -6.12
CA LYS A 131 -12.01 -8.55 -6.71
C LYS A 131 -12.45 -7.62 -7.85
N ILE A 132 -12.42 -6.31 -7.63
CA ILE A 132 -12.78 -5.31 -8.65
C ILE A 132 -11.81 -5.37 -9.82
N THR A 133 -10.51 -5.26 -9.57
CA THR A 133 -9.50 -5.21 -10.65
C THR A 133 -9.51 -6.46 -11.52
N LYS A 134 -9.84 -7.63 -10.93
CA LYS A 134 -10.00 -8.89 -11.66
C LYS A 134 -11.18 -8.86 -12.65
N GLU A 135 -12.27 -8.13 -12.34
CA GLU A 135 -13.42 -7.97 -13.23
C GLU A 135 -13.07 -7.13 -14.48
N TYR A 136 -12.02 -6.30 -14.37
CA TYR A 136 -11.54 -5.43 -15.44
C TYR A 136 -10.19 -5.86 -16.04
N ASP A 137 -9.70 -7.06 -15.69
CA ASP A 137 -8.40 -7.61 -16.13
C ASP A 137 -7.21 -6.69 -15.83
N ILE A 138 -7.24 -5.95 -14.72
CA ILE A 138 -6.14 -5.07 -14.30
C ILE A 138 -5.21 -5.82 -13.34
N PRO A 139 -3.92 -6.00 -13.67
CA PRO A 139 -2.92 -6.54 -12.76
C PRO A 139 -2.91 -5.79 -11.42
N THR A 140 -2.82 -6.54 -10.32
CA THR A 140 -2.89 -5.94 -8.99
C THR A 140 -1.81 -6.51 -8.09
N MET A 141 -0.95 -5.64 -7.60
CA MET A 141 0.03 -5.94 -6.57
C MET A 141 -0.54 -5.62 -5.19
N VAL A 142 -0.42 -6.56 -4.25
CA VAL A 142 -0.83 -6.38 -2.85
C VAL A 142 0.34 -6.55 -1.92
N SER A 143 0.41 -5.75 -0.86
CA SER A 143 1.44 -5.87 0.17
C SER A 143 0.89 -6.64 1.37
N LEU A 144 1.43 -7.83 1.62
CA LEU A 144 0.97 -8.73 2.68
C LEU A 144 1.95 -8.76 3.85
N ASN A 145 1.44 -8.44 5.02
CA ASN A 145 2.21 -8.50 6.27
C ASN A 145 1.36 -9.10 7.39
N PRO A 146 1.20 -10.44 7.46
CA PRO A 146 0.38 -11.09 8.49
C PRO A 146 0.98 -10.91 9.89
N ILE A 147 2.28 -11.10 10.03
CA ILE A 147 3.08 -10.86 11.24
C ILE A 147 4.56 -10.81 10.84
N MET A 148 5.35 -10.00 11.52
CA MET A 148 6.80 -9.96 11.35
C MET A 148 7.49 -10.19 12.70
N ILE A 149 8.28 -11.26 12.78
CA ILE A 149 9.02 -11.64 14.01
C ILE A 149 10.52 -11.43 13.81
N ASP A 150 11.15 -12.17 12.90
CA ASP A 150 12.59 -12.05 12.63
C ASP A 150 12.94 -11.35 11.29
N GLY A 151 12.09 -11.46 10.30
CA GLY A 151 12.31 -10.85 9.00
C GLY A 151 13.32 -11.56 8.09
N THR A 152 13.85 -12.72 8.47
CA THR A 152 14.91 -13.45 7.76
C THR A 152 14.47 -14.77 7.12
N GLY A 153 13.20 -15.17 7.30
CA GLY A 153 12.64 -16.42 6.80
C GLY A 153 12.80 -17.61 7.74
N MET A 154 13.50 -17.45 8.87
CA MET A 154 13.82 -18.58 9.76
C MET A 154 12.63 -19.00 10.63
N CYS A 155 11.85 -18.05 11.17
CA CYS A 155 10.78 -18.38 12.12
C CYS A 155 9.51 -18.90 11.48
N GLY A 156 9.30 -18.67 10.17
CA GLY A 156 8.09 -19.08 9.43
C GLY A 156 6.79 -18.38 9.86
N GLY A 157 6.87 -17.32 10.67
CA GLY A 157 5.70 -16.61 11.21
C GLY A 157 4.90 -15.86 10.16
N CYS A 158 5.56 -15.26 9.17
CA CYS A 158 4.95 -14.44 8.12
C CYS A 158 4.42 -15.24 6.92
N ARG A 159 3.98 -16.48 7.15
CA ARG A 159 3.49 -17.39 6.10
C ARG A 159 2.20 -16.88 5.47
N VAL A 160 2.16 -16.90 4.15
CA VAL A 160 0.99 -16.60 3.32
C VAL A 160 0.81 -17.67 2.25
N ASN A 161 -0.40 -17.82 1.73
CA ASN A 161 -0.66 -18.71 0.59
C ASN A 161 -0.93 -17.85 -0.65
N ILE A 162 -0.08 -18.00 -1.67
CA ILE A 162 -0.16 -17.29 -2.94
C ILE A 162 -0.26 -18.30 -4.07
N GLY A 163 -1.38 -18.28 -4.78
CA GLY A 163 -1.59 -19.21 -5.92
C GLY A 163 -1.55 -20.69 -5.53
N GLY A 164 -1.86 -21.04 -4.28
CA GLY A 164 -1.78 -22.41 -3.77
C GLY A 164 -0.41 -22.78 -3.17
N GLU A 165 0.59 -21.94 -3.29
CA GLU A 165 1.93 -22.14 -2.72
C GLU A 165 2.11 -21.38 -1.40
N THR A 166 2.84 -22.00 -0.46
CA THR A 166 3.26 -21.32 0.76
C THR A 166 4.44 -20.40 0.47
N LYS A 167 4.29 -19.10 0.79
CA LYS A 167 5.33 -18.08 0.70
C LYS A 167 5.55 -17.43 2.06
N PHE A 168 6.68 -16.73 2.23
CA PHE A 168 6.99 -15.98 3.43
C PHE A 168 7.14 -14.50 3.09
N ALA A 169 6.29 -13.66 3.66
CA ALA A 169 6.26 -12.22 3.32
C ALA A 169 7.62 -11.53 3.51
N CYS A 170 8.44 -11.98 4.46
CA CYS A 170 9.76 -11.40 4.73
C CYS A 170 10.86 -11.80 3.73
N VAL A 171 10.66 -12.85 2.92
CA VAL A 171 11.69 -13.38 1.98
C VAL A 171 11.20 -13.36 0.55
N ASP A 172 9.91 -13.69 0.32
CA ASP A 172 9.32 -13.80 -1.01
C ASP A 172 8.55 -12.52 -1.40
N GLY A 173 8.16 -11.70 -0.43
CA GLY A 173 7.41 -10.47 -0.57
C GLY A 173 8.13 -9.27 0.06
N PRO A 174 7.38 -8.33 0.63
CA PRO A 174 5.96 -8.39 1.00
C PRO A 174 4.96 -8.17 -0.14
N GLU A 175 5.41 -7.70 -1.28
CA GLU A 175 4.57 -7.46 -2.45
C GLU A 175 4.36 -8.76 -3.26
N PHE A 176 3.08 -9.04 -3.57
CA PHE A 176 2.64 -10.19 -4.35
C PHE A 176 1.60 -9.79 -5.39
#